data_fa723921a54f9031f1000c462425bff6
#
_entry.id   fa723921a54f9031f1000c462425bff6
#
_cell.length_a   1.000
_cell.length_b   1.000
_cell.length_c   1.000
_cell.angle_alpha   90.00
_cell.angle_beta   90.00
_cell.angle_gamma   90.00
#
_symmetry.space_group_name_H-M   'P 1'
#
loop_
_entity.id
_entity.type
_entity.pdbx_description
1 polymer ?
#
loop_
_entity_poly.entity_id
_entity_poly.type
_entity_poly.pdbx_seq_one_letter_code
_entity_poly.pdbx_strand_id
1 'polypeptide(L)' 'MASFQPGQSVRVNLEGMQVGSVLFHAAVNAAVGNILRKTSEDPPKYLIKLLFSFRGVSEVEVTEDRISAG' A
#
# COMPACT_ATOMS: atom_id res chain seq x y z
N MET A 1 7.09 15.88 6.80
CA MET A 1 6.76 14.52 7.22
C MET A 1 5.51 14.04 6.52
N ALA A 2 5.59 12.88 5.93
CA ALA A 2 4.44 12.31 5.28
C ALA A 2 3.58 11.62 6.32
N SER A 3 2.32 11.97 6.39
CA SER A 3 1.33 11.21 7.13
C SER A 3 0.07 11.13 6.30
N PHE A 4 -0.62 10.02 6.40
CA PHE A 4 -1.78 9.75 5.57
C PHE A 4 -2.99 9.54 6.44
N GLN A 5 -4.14 9.92 5.93
CA GLN A 5 -5.41 9.88 6.65
C GLN A 5 -6.29 8.79 6.08
N PRO A 6 -7.15 8.15 6.90
CA PRO A 6 -8.13 7.19 6.39
C PRO A 6 -8.98 7.83 5.28
N GLY A 7 -9.17 7.07 4.20
CA GLY A 7 -9.92 7.54 3.03
C GLY A 7 -9.11 8.32 2.02
N GLN A 8 -7.86 8.65 2.34
CA GLN A 8 -7.00 9.38 1.42
C GLN A 8 -6.61 8.49 0.24
N SER A 9 -6.66 9.06 -0.97
CA SER A 9 -6.22 8.40 -2.19
C SER A 9 -4.71 8.48 -2.30
N VAL A 10 -4.07 7.34 -2.51
CA VAL A 10 -2.60 7.25 -2.54
C VAL A 10 -2.13 6.32 -3.65
N ARG A 11 -0.84 6.39 -3.94
CA ARG A 11 -0.14 5.43 -4.78
C ARG A 11 0.84 4.66 -3.93
N VAL A 12 0.94 3.36 -4.19
CA VAL A 12 1.75 2.45 -3.39
C VAL A 12 2.73 1.72 -4.28
N ASN A 13 3.98 1.70 -3.86
CA ASN A 13 5.01 0.93 -4.53
C ASN A 13 5.03 -0.47 -3.94
N LEU A 14 4.53 -1.44 -4.70
CA LEU A 14 4.48 -2.85 -4.29
C LEU A 14 5.65 -3.67 -4.82
N GLU A 15 6.60 -3.01 -5.50
CA GLU A 15 7.72 -3.68 -6.11
C GLU A 15 8.48 -4.54 -5.10
N GLY A 16 8.64 -5.82 -5.43
CA GLY A 16 9.38 -6.76 -4.59
C GLY A 16 8.66 -7.21 -3.34
N MET A 17 7.46 -6.75 -3.08
CA MET A 17 6.69 -7.20 -1.92
C MET A 17 6.06 -8.55 -2.15
N GLN A 18 5.92 -9.32 -1.07
CA GLN A 18 5.20 -10.58 -1.10
C GLN A 18 4.05 -10.51 -0.09
N VAL A 19 2.85 -10.82 -0.56
CA VAL A 19 1.64 -10.85 0.26
C VAL A 19 1.06 -12.25 0.14
N GLY A 20 1.19 -13.04 1.21
CA GLY A 20 0.82 -14.43 1.16
C GLY A 20 1.65 -15.18 0.12
N SER A 21 1.01 -15.78 -0.86
CA SER A 21 1.69 -16.49 -1.96
C SER A 21 1.91 -15.61 -3.20
N VAL A 22 1.51 -14.34 -3.15
CA VAL A 22 1.60 -13.42 -4.28
C VAL A 22 2.85 -12.57 -4.17
N LEU A 23 3.71 -12.64 -5.18
CA LEU A 23 4.90 -11.80 -5.28
C LEU A 23 4.66 -10.72 -6.31
N PHE A 24 4.82 -9.46 -5.92
CA PHE A 24 4.66 -8.33 -6.82
C PHE A 24 5.97 -8.05 -7.54
N HIS A 25 5.91 -7.97 -8.86
CA HIS A 25 7.07 -7.68 -9.69
C HIS A 25 7.34 -6.18 -9.76
N ALA A 26 8.51 -5.83 -10.27
CA ALA A 26 8.96 -4.45 -10.36
C ALA A 26 8.02 -3.52 -11.13
N ALA A 27 7.16 -4.07 -11.98
CA ALA A 27 6.21 -3.25 -12.74
C ALA A 27 5.10 -2.67 -11.87
N VAL A 28 4.90 -3.19 -10.66
CA VAL A 28 3.82 -2.73 -9.77
C VAL A 28 4.38 -1.68 -8.81
N ASN A 29 4.75 -0.54 -9.33
CA ASN A 29 5.37 0.52 -8.54
C ASN A 29 4.46 1.73 -8.31
N ALA A 30 3.25 1.72 -8.83
CA ALA A 30 2.31 2.83 -8.67
C ALA A 30 0.87 2.32 -8.59
N ALA A 31 0.63 1.40 -7.67
CA ALA A 31 -0.71 0.87 -7.46
C ALA A 31 -1.57 1.93 -6.76
N VAL A 32 -2.76 2.17 -7.29
CA VAL A 32 -3.67 3.17 -6.73
C VAL A 32 -4.54 2.53 -5.66
N GLY A 33 -4.67 3.20 -4.53
CA GLY A 33 -5.53 2.71 -3.45
C GLY A 33 -5.92 3.82 -2.50
N ASN A 34 -6.62 3.41 -1.43
CA ASN A 34 -7.06 4.32 -0.39
C ASN A 34 -6.57 3.83 0.97
N ILE A 35 -6.18 4.77 1.81
CA ILE A 35 -5.78 4.45 3.19
C ILE A 35 -7.00 3.96 3.95
N LEU A 36 -6.89 2.78 4.56
CA LEU A 36 -7.91 2.28 5.46
C LEU A 36 -7.63 2.70 6.91
N ARG A 37 -6.39 2.47 7.36
CA ARG A 37 -5.98 2.86 8.70
C ARG A 37 -4.47 2.72 8.83
N LYS A 38 -3.93 3.34 9.87
CA LYS A 38 -2.54 3.17 10.27
C LYS A 38 -2.45 1.92 11.15
N THR A 39 -1.56 0.99 10.81
CA THR A 39 -1.46 -0.28 11.49
C THR A 39 -0.30 -0.35 12.48
N SER A 40 0.69 0.54 12.34
CA SER A 40 1.86 0.58 13.22
C SER A 40 2.39 2.00 13.30
N GLU A 41 2.94 2.36 14.44
CA GLU A 41 3.52 3.69 14.67
C GLU A 41 5.03 3.72 14.45
N ASP A 42 5.70 2.62 14.73
CA ASP A 42 7.17 2.59 14.67
C ASP A 42 7.65 1.20 14.23
N PRO A 43 7.96 1.04 12.95
CA PRO A 43 7.86 2.02 11.88
C PRO A 43 6.42 2.30 11.47
N PRO A 44 6.13 3.48 10.91
CA PRO A 44 4.77 3.78 10.48
C PRO A 44 4.36 2.89 9.31
N LYS A 45 3.24 2.19 9.47
CA LYS A 45 2.68 1.31 8.45
C LYS A 45 1.20 1.61 8.28
N TYR A 46 0.71 1.37 7.09
CA TYR A 46 -0.68 1.65 6.74
C TYR A 46 -1.29 0.46 6.01
N LEU A 47 -2.55 0.19 6.32
CA LEU A 47 -3.35 -0.75 5.56
C LEU A 47 -4.04 0.01 4.44
N ILE A 48 -3.88 -0.47 3.22
CA ILE A 48 -4.36 0.21 2.02
C ILE A 48 -5.25 -0.73 1.24
N LYS A 49 -6.42 -0.23 0.86
CA LYS A 49 -7.32 -0.95 -0.03
C LYS A 49 -6.99 -0.56 -1.46
N LEU A 50 -6.58 -1.53 -2.26
CA LEU A 50 -6.23 -1.30 -3.65
C LEU A 50 -7.49 -1.08 -4.48
N LEU A 51 -7.41 -0.15 -5.43
CA LEU A 51 -8.51 0.13 -6.35
C LEU A 51 -8.76 -1.07 -7.26
N PHE A 52 -7.67 -1.73 -7.68
CA PHE A 52 -7.74 -2.94 -8.49
C PHE A 52 -7.03 -4.06 -7.73
N SER A 53 -7.67 -5.22 -7.60
CA SER A 53 -7.04 -6.35 -6.95
C SER A 53 -5.98 -6.98 -7.87
N PHE A 54 -4.92 -7.51 -7.24
CA PHE A 54 -3.87 -8.24 -7.94
C PHE A 54 -3.89 -9.68 -7.44
N ARG A 55 -4.28 -10.61 -8.31
CA ARG A 55 -4.33 -12.04 -7.99
C ARG A 55 -5.09 -12.31 -6.69
N GLY A 56 -6.20 -11.62 -6.51
CA GLY A 56 -7.02 -11.76 -5.32
C GLY A 56 -6.58 -10.91 -4.13
N VAL A 57 -5.46 -10.21 -4.24
CA VAL A 57 -5.00 -9.30 -3.19
C VAL A 57 -5.64 -7.94 -3.40
N SER A 58 -6.50 -7.53 -2.48
CA SER A 58 -7.18 -6.24 -2.54
C SER A 58 -6.76 -5.28 -1.43
N GLU A 59 -6.07 -5.78 -0.40
CA GLU A 59 -5.58 -4.96 0.71
C GLU A 59 -4.13 -5.31 0.98
N VAL A 60 -3.32 -4.29 1.26
CA VAL A 60 -1.91 -4.48 1.58
C VAL A 60 -1.52 -3.62 2.77
N GLU A 61 -0.59 -4.13 3.59
CA GLU A 61 0.03 -3.37 4.66
C GLU A 61 1.43 -2.99 4.21
N VAL A 62 1.71 -1.69 4.18
CA VAL A 62 3.01 -1.20 3.69
C VAL A 62 3.56 -0.14 4.62
N THR A 63 4.89 0.01 4.59
CA THR A 63 5.55 1.08 5.31
C THR A 63 5.31 2.41 4.59
N GLU A 64 5.41 3.49 5.35
CA GLU A 64 5.11 4.84 4.84
C GLU A 64 5.97 5.22 3.64
N ASP A 65 7.22 4.75 3.60
CA ASP A 65 8.14 5.07 2.51
C ASP A 65 7.73 4.49 1.15
N ARG A 66 6.79 3.54 1.15
CA ARG A 66 6.25 2.97 -0.10
C ARG A 66 5.01 3.70 -0.61
N ILE A 67 4.55 4.71 0.12
CA ILE A 67 3.30 5.41 -0.18
C ILE A 67 3.60 6.82 -0.65
N SER A 68 2.90 7.25 -1.68
CA SER A 68 2.97 8.64 -2.13
C SER A 68 1.56 9.16 -2.35
N ALA A 69 1.41 10.49 -2.24
CA ALA A 69 0.12 11.13 -2.46
C ALA A 69 -0.34 10.89 -3.90
N GLY A 70 -1.60 10.48 -4.02
CA GLY A 70 -2.20 10.15 -5.32
C GLY A 70 -2.60 11.34 -6.16
#